data_e5745dc60b78bee894e8f4941a0dcff2
#
_entry.id   e5745dc60b78bee894e8f4941a0dcff2
#
_cell.length_a   1.000
_cell.length_b   1.000
_cell.length_c   1.000
_cell.angle_alpha   90.00
_cell.angle_beta   90.00
_cell.angle_gamma   90.00
#
_symmetry.space_group_name_H-M   'P 1'
#
loop_
_entity.id
_entity.type
_entity.pdbx_description
1 polymer ?
#
loop_
_entity_poly.entity_id
_entity_poly.type
_entity_poly.pdbx_seq_one_letter_code
_entity_poly.pdbx_strand_id
1 'polypeptide(L)'
;VSTSIEAIVDSTDLSWQWDFYRGLHGHPELSGQEEWTAAQIVAQLAAYDATVIDHIGGHGIVAIFTNGDPKDSDATVLLRADIDALPVVETTGADYASKNGNMHACGHDMHATALLGLCAILDANRDKWRGTVIALFQPAEENGSGALAMLDDGLVGRIPRPDVFLAQHIIPGPAGTVFSKEGPTLAGSDSIEIIVHGRSAHGSMPHTAIDPTYVAAMIVVRLQGIVGREIPPSEFAVASVGTLEAGHSNNIIPGEARIVVNCRTYDESVRERLNAAIERVVRAECAASGVTAEPTIRYFAHAPITNNSAEVFARVRPEFDSVFGAGSQDAREWTASEDFTNIPRAYGDAGRDSSLYWFVGCTPVDQWEAAAAAGTLERTIPVNHSGEFLPDFSPTVRACTIAAASAVFAYVGTEGS
;
A
#
# COMPACT_ATOMS: atom_id res chain seq x y z
N VAL A 1 -13.76 -36.07 -5.18
CA VAL A 1 -12.40 -35.65 -4.75
C VAL A 1 -12.35 -34.17 -5.02
N SER A 2 -12.35 -33.36 -3.97
CA SER A 2 -12.11 -31.90 -4.09
C SER A 2 -10.76 -31.70 -4.79
N THR A 3 -10.75 -30.93 -5.86
CA THR A 3 -9.50 -30.54 -6.53
C THR A 3 -8.88 -29.43 -5.66
N SER A 4 -7.68 -29.62 -5.11
CA SER A 4 -7.03 -28.58 -4.32
C SER A 4 -6.68 -27.36 -5.18
N ILE A 5 -6.63 -26.17 -4.57
CA ILE A 5 -6.21 -24.94 -5.26
C ILE A 5 -4.82 -25.11 -5.90
N GLU A 6 -3.90 -25.82 -5.23
CA GLU A 6 -2.58 -26.13 -5.80
C GLU A 6 -2.70 -26.93 -7.10
N ALA A 7 -3.57 -27.93 -7.16
CA ALA A 7 -3.77 -28.72 -8.37
C ALA A 7 -4.39 -27.88 -9.51
N ILE A 8 -5.26 -26.91 -9.19
CA ILE A 8 -5.81 -25.96 -10.17
C ILE A 8 -4.68 -25.06 -10.72
N VAL A 9 -3.85 -24.52 -9.84
CA VAL A 9 -2.69 -23.68 -10.23
C VAL A 9 -1.71 -24.48 -11.06
N ASP A 10 -1.36 -25.70 -10.64
CA ASP A 10 -0.39 -26.57 -11.33
C ASP A 10 -0.89 -27.05 -12.70
N SER A 11 -2.19 -27.10 -12.92
CA SER A 11 -2.78 -27.44 -14.22
C SER A 11 -2.87 -26.26 -15.20
N THR A 12 -2.64 -25.04 -14.74
CA THR A 12 -2.70 -23.83 -15.56
C THR A 12 -1.30 -23.47 -16.07
N ASP A 13 -1.18 -23.14 -17.37
CA ASP A 13 0.08 -22.67 -17.93
C ASP A 13 0.40 -21.25 -17.45
N LEU A 14 1.35 -21.14 -16.52
CA LEU A 14 1.87 -19.91 -15.95
C LEU A 14 3.35 -19.68 -16.32
N SER A 15 3.87 -20.43 -17.29
CA SER A 15 5.29 -20.35 -17.69
C SER A 15 5.71 -18.95 -18.18
N TRP A 16 4.77 -18.17 -18.68
CA TRP A 16 4.96 -16.81 -19.17
C TRP A 16 5.26 -15.77 -18.05
N GLN A 17 4.92 -16.08 -16.78
CA GLN A 17 5.07 -15.13 -15.67
C GLN A 17 6.51 -14.64 -15.49
N TRP A 18 7.50 -15.49 -15.72
CA TRP A 18 8.89 -15.09 -15.61
C TRP A 18 9.28 -14.01 -16.62
N ASP A 19 8.94 -14.20 -17.88
CA ASP A 19 9.28 -13.22 -18.92
C ASP A 19 8.48 -11.93 -18.75
N PHE A 20 7.23 -12.02 -18.30
CA PHE A 20 6.40 -10.86 -18.01
C PHE A 20 6.97 -10.05 -16.84
N TYR A 21 7.30 -10.69 -15.72
CA TYR A 21 7.92 -10.06 -14.56
C TYR A 21 9.23 -9.35 -14.93
N ARG A 22 10.13 -10.02 -15.66
CA ARG A 22 11.39 -9.43 -16.12
C ARG A 22 11.17 -8.23 -17.02
N GLY A 23 10.14 -8.28 -17.85
CA GLY A 23 9.75 -7.18 -18.71
C GLY A 23 9.36 -5.94 -17.90
N LEU A 24 8.48 -6.09 -16.90
CA LEU A 24 8.08 -5.00 -16.00
C LEU A 24 9.28 -4.50 -15.18
N HIS A 25 10.04 -5.41 -14.57
CA HIS A 25 11.20 -5.06 -13.74
C HIS A 25 12.24 -4.23 -14.49
N GLY A 26 12.47 -4.56 -15.77
CA GLY A 26 13.40 -3.82 -16.63
C GLY A 26 12.89 -2.48 -17.14
N HIS A 27 11.58 -2.19 -17.01
CA HIS A 27 10.92 -0.97 -17.50
C HIS A 27 10.07 -0.30 -16.42
N PRO A 28 10.62 -0.03 -15.22
CA PRO A 28 9.84 0.57 -14.15
C PRO A 28 9.41 2.00 -14.50
N GLU A 29 8.12 2.28 -14.34
CA GLU A 29 7.50 3.59 -14.56
C GLU A 29 7.00 4.16 -13.24
N LEU A 30 7.22 5.45 -13.01
CA LEU A 30 6.83 6.12 -11.78
C LEU A 30 5.32 6.32 -11.69
N SER A 31 4.83 6.58 -10.46
CA SER A 31 3.43 6.90 -10.19
C SER A 31 2.85 7.94 -11.17
N GLY A 32 1.78 7.57 -11.84
CA GLY A 32 1.11 8.38 -12.87
C GLY A 32 1.78 8.37 -14.26
N GLN A 33 2.81 7.54 -14.47
CA GLN A 33 3.54 7.41 -15.73
C GLN A 33 3.53 5.97 -16.27
N GLU A 34 2.65 5.10 -15.77
CA GLU A 34 2.61 3.65 -16.01
C GLU A 34 1.99 3.28 -17.37
N GLU A 35 2.24 4.08 -18.42
CA GLU A 35 1.63 3.89 -19.73
C GLU A 35 2.04 2.57 -20.40
N TRP A 36 3.35 2.27 -20.42
CA TRP A 36 3.86 1.03 -21.00
C TRP A 36 3.45 -0.17 -20.16
N THR A 37 3.56 -0.09 -18.83
CA THR A 37 3.15 -1.14 -17.88
C THR A 37 1.69 -1.50 -18.07
N ALA A 38 0.80 -0.50 -18.12
CA ALA A 38 -0.62 -0.69 -18.38
C ALA A 38 -0.88 -1.36 -19.74
N ALA A 39 -0.16 -0.95 -20.80
CA ALA A 39 -0.28 -1.56 -22.11
C ALA A 39 0.14 -3.04 -22.11
N GLN A 40 1.19 -3.44 -21.35
CA GLN A 40 1.58 -4.84 -21.21
C GLN A 40 0.50 -5.67 -20.49
N ILE A 41 -0.08 -5.13 -19.43
CA ILE A 41 -1.18 -5.77 -18.68
C ILE A 41 -2.39 -5.98 -19.59
N VAL A 42 -2.83 -4.95 -20.33
CA VAL A 42 -3.95 -5.04 -21.27
C VAL A 42 -3.67 -6.08 -22.37
N ALA A 43 -2.44 -6.10 -22.90
CA ALA A 43 -2.05 -7.09 -23.91
C ALA A 43 -2.13 -8.53 -23.39
N GLN A 44 -1.71 -8.78 -22.15
CA GLN A 44 -1.81 -10.09 -21.51
C GLN A 44 -3.28 -10.47 -21.26
N LEU A 45 -4.10 -9.53 -20.78
CA LEU A 45 -5.53 -9.74 -20.52
C LEU A 45 -6.33 -10.05 -21.78
N ALA A 46 -5.88 -9.61 -22.96
CA ALA A 46 -6.54 -9.88 -24.24
C ALA A 46 -6.57 -11.37 -24.61
N ALA A 47 -5.78 -12.21 -23.95
CA ALA A 47 -5.80 -13.66 -24.12
C ALA A 47 -6.98 -14.36 -23.38
N TYR A 48 -7.67 -13.67 -22.48
CA TYR A 48 -8.68 -14.23 -21.59
C TYR A 48 -10.08 -13.71 -21.93
N ASP A 49 -11.11 -14.53 -21.65
CA ASP A 49 -12.52 -14.14 -21.79
C ASP A 49 -12.95 -13.28 -20.58
N ALA A 50 -12.60 -12.00 -20.64
CA ALA A 50 -12.92 -10.99 -19.61
C ALA A 50 -13.34 -9.67 -20.25
N THR A 51 -14.17 -8.91 -19.56
CA THR A 51 -14.43 -7.51 -19.92
C THR A 51 -13.31 -6.64 -19.36
N VAL A 52 -12.50 -6.04 -20.23
CA VAL A 52 -11.39 -5.17 -19.83
C VAL A 52 -11.80 -3.71 -20.00
N ILE A 53 -11.59 -2.91 -18.95
CA ILE A 53 -11.77 -1.46 -18.93
C ILE A 53 -10.44 -0.85 -18.51
N ASP A 54 -9.86 -0.06 -19.36
CA ASP A 54 -8.58 0.62 -19.16
C ASP A 54 -8.74 2.13 -18.97
N HIS A 55 -7.62 2.82 -18.71
CA HIS A 55 -7.55 4.27 -18.52
C HIS A 55 -8.48 4.79 -17.42
N ILE A 56 -8.65 4.03 -16.31
CA ILE A 56 -9.42 4.48 -15.15
C ILE A 56 -8.49 5.24 -14.21
N GLY A 57 -8.74 6.53 -14.01
CA GLY A 57 -7.89 7.37 -13.15
C GLY A 57 -6.46 7.50 -13.67
N GLY A 58 -6.29 7.52 -15.00
CA GLY A 58 -5.00 7.54 -15.68
C GLY A 58 -4.67 6.18 -16.30
N HIS A 59 -3.80 5.39 -15.67
CA HIS A 59 -3.34 4.09 -16.19
C HIS A 59 -3.97 2.88 -15.49
N GLY A 60 -5.03 3.09 -14.69
CA GLY A 60 -5.73 2.01 -14.01
C GLY A 60 -6.49 1.09 -14.97
N ILE A 61 -6.52 -0.21 -14.66
CA ILE A 61 -7.15 -1.25 -15.47
C ILE A 61 -8.03 -2.12 -14.58
N VAL A 62 -9.16 -2.53 -15.11
CA VAL A 62 -10.03 -3.53 -14.50
C VAL A 62 -10.33 -4.63 -15.52
N ALA A 63 -10.17 -5.89 -15.11
CA ALA A 63 -10.63 -7.05 -15.88
C ALA A 63 -11.75 -7.75 -15.08
N ILE A 64 -12.93 -7.87 -15.68
CA ILE A 64 -14.12 -8.44 -15.06
C ILE A 64 -14.36 -9.82 -15.67
N PHE A 65 -14.22 -10.86 -14.85
CA PHE A 65 -14.55 -12.23 -15.19
C PHE A 65 -15.92 -12.57 -14.63
N THR A 66 -16.84 -12.98 -15.48
CA THR A 66 -18.16 -13.46 -15.06
C THR A 66 -18.32 -14.91 -15.48
N ASN A 67 -18.79 -15.77 -14.60
CA ASN A 67 -18.99 -17.17 -14.86
C ASN A 67 -20.31 -17.67 -14.27
N GLY A 68 -21.13 -18.27 -15.13
CA GLY A 68 -22.51 -18.65 -14.85
C GLY A 68 -23.50 -17.51 -15.09
N ASP A 69 -24.79 -17.80 -14.95
CA ASP A 69 -25.83 -16.77 -14.91
C ASP A 69 -25.74 -16.05 -13.56
N PRO A 70 -25.48 -14.74 -13.51
CA PRO A 70 -25.42 -14.03 -12.26
C PRO A 70 -26.74 -14.16 -11.52
N LYS A 71 -26.71 -14.80 -10.36
CA LYS A 71 -27.84 -14.83 -9.42
C LYS A 71 -27.51 -13.86 -8.30
N ASP A 72 -28.55 -13.31 -7.66
CA ASP A 72 -28.41 -12.41 -6.52
C ASP A 72 -27.58 -13.01 -5.35
N SER A 73 -27.32 -14.34 -5.38
CA SER A 73 -26.56 -15.06 -4.37
C SER A 73 -25.09 -15.35 -4.75
N ASP A 74 -24.70 -15.10 -5.99
CA ASP A 74 -23.32 -15.37 -6.44
C ASP A 74 -22.40 -14.19 -6.03
N ALA A 75 -21.25 -14.50 -5.43
CA ALA A 75 -20.34 -13.49 -4.90
C ALA A 75 -19.64 -12.70 -6.01
N THR A 76 -19.40 -11.42 -5.73
CA THR A 76 -18.54 -10.52 -6.50
C THR A 76 -17.29 -10.20 -5.70
N VAL A 77 -16.14 -10.67 -6.17
CA VAL A 77 -14.84 -10.52 -5.49
C VAL A 77 -13.97 -9.55 -6.26
N LEU A 78 -13.41 -8.55 -5.59
CA LEU A 78 -12.40 -7.67 -6.15
C LEU A 78 -11.04 -8.02 -5.54
N LEU A 79 -10.03 -8.28 -6.38
CA LEU A 79 -8.63 -8.40 -5.97
C LEU A 79 -7.80 -7.32 -6.68
N ARG A 80 -6.98 -6.59 -5.91
CA ARG A 80 -6.16 -5.48 -6.40
C ARG A 80 -4.68 -5.85 -6.42
N ALA A 81 -3.99 -5.37 -7.44
CA ALA A 81 -2.54 -5.20 -7.49
C ALA A 81 -2.19 -3.77 -7.89
N ASP A 82 -1.18 -3.20 -7.26
CA ASP A 82 -0.54 -1.95 -7.68
C ASP A 82 0.44 -2.20 -8.83
N ILE A 83 0.81 -1.13 -9.59
CA ILE A 83 1.62 -1.30 -10.81
C ILE A 83 2.73 -0.26 -11.00
N ASP A 84 2.85 0.73 -10.12
CA ASP A 84 3.86 1.79 -10.22
C ASP A 84 5.22 1.41 -9.63
N ALA A 85 6.23 2.19 -9.91
CA ALA A 85 7.60 2.04 -9.44
C ALA A 85 8.10 3.30 -8.74
N LEU A 86 9.31 3.21 -8.19
CA LEU A 86 9.95 4.23 -7.37
C LEU A 86 11.18 4.86 -8.06
N PRO A 87 11.49 6.13 -7.76
CA PRO A 87 12.71 6.80 -8.22
C PRO A 87 13.93 6.33 -7.40
N VAL A 88 14.20 5.04 -7.43
CA VAL A 88 15.30 4.36 -6.73
C VAL A 88 16.23 3.78 -7.76
N VAL A 89 17.53 4.03 -7.62
CA VAL A 89 18.55 3.43 -8.47
C VAL A 89 18.77 1.99 -8.04
N GLU A 90 18.55 1.07 -8.96
CA GLU A 90 18.72 -0.36 -8.70
C GLU A 90 20.21 -0.74 -8.59
N THR A 91 20.53 -1.51 -7.55
CA THR A 91 21.88 -2.02 -7.27
C THR A 91 21.93 -3.52 -7.04
N THR A 92 20.88 -4.24 -7.44
CA THR A 92 20.75 -5.71 -7.23
C THR A 92 21.77 -6.53 -8.01
N GLY A 93 22.25 -6.02 -9.15
CA GLY A 93 23.13 -6.75 -10.04
C GLY A 93 22.45 -7.83 -10.89
N ALA A 94 21.12 -7.89 -10.90
CA ALA A 94 20.36 -8.80 -11.77
C ALA A 94 20.62 -8.50 -13.25
N ASP A 95 20.59 -9.53 -14.10
CA ASP A 95 20.81 -9.37 -15.56
C ASP A 95 19.66 -8.61 -16.24
N TYR A 96 18.51 -8.56 -15.60
CA TYR A 96 17.30 -7.82 -16.00
C TYR A 96 17.06 -6.53 -15.19
N ALA A 97 18.06 -6.10 -14.40
CA ALA A 97 17.98 -4.88 -13.61
C ALA A 97 17.62 -3.67 -14.45
N SER A 98 16.84 -2.77 -13.87
CA SER A 98 16.45 -1.51 -14.50
C SER A 98 17.67 -0.63 -14.84
N LYS A 99 17.55 0.12 -15.94
CA LYS A 99 18.62 1.04 -16.42
C LYS A 99 18.14 2.48 -16.59
N ASN A 100 16.87 2.76 -16.24
CA ASN A 100 16.27 4.10 -16.45
C ASN A 100 16.35 4.99 -15.19
N GLY A 101 16.96 4.53 -14.10
CA GLY A 101 17.08 5.27 -12.84
C GLY A 101 15.91 5.08 -11.88
N ASN A 102 14.91 4.31 -12.27
CA ASN A 102 13.78 3.91 -11.44
C ASN A 102 13.87 2.40 -11.15
N MET A 103 13.10 1.89 -10.20
CA MET A 103 13.09 0.48 -9.82
C MET A 103 11.73 0.08 -9.25
N HIS A 104 11.27 -1.13 -9.53
CA HIS A 104 10.19 -1.78 -8.77
C HIS A 104 10.70 -2.21 -7.37
N ALA A 105 11.15 -1.22 -6.59
CA ALA A 105 11.73 -1.44 -5.27
C ALA A 105 10.68 -1.77 -4.19
N CYS A 106 9.39 -1.80 -4.54
CA CYS A 106 8.30 -2.27 -3.67
C CYS A 106 7.66 -3.58 -4.15
N GLY A 107 8.05 -4.07 -5.34
CA GLY A 107 7.60 -5.36 -5.86
C GLY A 107 6.26 -5.35 -6.58
N HIS A 108 5.80 -4.20 -7.06
CA HIS A 108 4.52 -4.09 -7.76
C HIS A 108 4.50 -4.83 -9.10
N ASP A 109 5.64 -5.04 -9.73
CA ASP A 109 5.83 -5.95 -10.86
C ASP A 109 5.46 -7.41 -10.52
N MET A 110 5.80 -7.86 -9.30
CA MET A 110 5.41 -9.17 -8.77
C MET A 110 3.91 -9.24 -8.52
N HIS A 111 3.33 -8.17 -7.94
CA HIS A 111 1.89 -8.12 -7.66
C HIS A 111 1.06 -8.18 -8.94
N ALA A 112 1.42 -7.37 -9.96
CA ALA A 112 0.77 -7.39 -11.26
C ALA A 112 0.89 -8.76 -11.95
N THR A 113 2.09 -9.37 -11.90
CA THR A 113 2.35 -10.70 -12.48
C THR A 113 1.51 -11.78 -11.80
N ALA A 114 1.40 -11.76 -10.48
CA ALA A 114 0.60 -12.72 -9.72
C ALA A 114 -0.91 -12.55 -9.98
N LEU A 115 -1.40 -11.30 -10.07
CA LEU A 115 -2.81 -11.04 -10.38
C LEU A 115 -3.18 -11.50 -11.79
N LEU A 116 -2.30 -11.29 -12.77
CA LEU A 116 -2.46 -11.86 -14.10
C LEU A 116 -2.44 -13.40 -14.08
N GLY A 117 -1.64 -14.01 -13.20
CA GLY A 117 -1.67 -15.45 -12.95
C GLY A 117 -3.04 -15.94 -12.48
N LEU A 118 -3.67 -15.21 -11.55
CA LEU A 118 -5.06 -15.47 -11.15
C LEU A 118 -6.03 -15.33 -12.34
N CYS A 119 -5.87 -14.32 -13.19
CA CYS A 119 -6.70 -14.15 -14.39
C CYS A 119 -6.61 -15.37 -15.32
N ALA A 120 -5.40 -15.90 -15.55
CA ALA A 120 -5.20 -17.14 -16.33
C ALA A 120 -5.89 -18.35 -15.69
N ILE A 121 -5.80 -18.49 -14.35
CA ILE A 121 -6.43 -19.57 -13.60
C ILE A 121 -7.96 -19.50 -13.73
N LEU A 122 -8.55 -18.33 -13.58
CA LEU A 122 -10.00 -18.12 -13.70
C LEU A 122 -10.49 -18.50 -15.10
N ASP A 123 -9.76 -18.08 -16.13
CA ASP A 123 -10.15 -18.36 -17.50
C ASP A 123 -10.03 -19.85 -17.86
N ALA A 124 -8.94 -20.50 -17.44
CA ALA A 124 -8.68 -21.91 -17.74
C ALA A 124 -9.57 -22.88 -16.93
N ASN A 125 -10.14 -22.46 -15.81
CA ASN A 125 -10.85 -23.34 -14.88
C ASN A 125 -12.29 -22.87 -14.61
N ARG A 126 -13.01 -22.45 -15.64
CA ARG A 126 -14.41 -21.97 -15.53
C ARG A 126 -15.40 -22.99 -14.97
N ASP A 127 -15.07 -24.27 -15.00
CA ASP A 127 -15.87 -25.34 -14.41
C ASP A 127 -15.72 -25.44 -12.87
N LYS A 128 -14.75 -24.71 -12.28
CA LYS A 128 -14.42 -24.78 -10.86
C LYS A 128 -14.96 -23.61 -10.03
N TRP A 129 -15.49 -22.57 -10.66
CA TRP A 129 -15.94 -21.38 -9.94
C TRP A 129 -17.21 -20.79 -10.58
N ARG A 130 -17.90 -19.93 -9.82
CA ARG A 130 -19.11 -19.24 -10.24
C ARG A 130 -19.23 -17.88 -9.57
N GLY A 131 -19.73 -16.89 -10.28
CA GLY A 131 -19.91 -15.53 -9.80
C GLY A 131 -19.14 -14.51 -10.63
N THR A 132 -18.67 -13.44 -9.99
CA THR A 132 -17.91 -12.36 -10.63
C THR A 132 -16.59 -12.14 -9.92
N VAL A 133 -15.50 -12.08 -10.67
CA VAL A 133 -14.18 -11.71 -10.13
C VAL A 133 -13.67 -10.50 -10.88
N ILE A 134 -13.25 -9.48 -10.13
CA ILE A 134 -12.74 -8.21 -10.64
C ILE A 134 -11.25 -8.14 -10.30
N ALA A 135 -10.39 -8.26 -11.31
CA ALA A 135 -8.97 -8.00 -11.18
C ALA A 135 -8.72 -6.52 -11.44
N LEU A 136 -8.25 -5.80 -10.42
CA LEU A 136 -8.01 -4.36 -10.48
C LEU A 136 -6.51 -4.10 -10.41
N PHE A 137 -5.96 -3.45 -11.44
CA PHE A 137 -4.57 -3.00 -11.51
C PHE A 137 -4.54 -1.50 -11.26
N GLN A 138 -3.98 -1.11 -10.11
CA GLN A 138 -4.03 0.27 -9.62
C GLN A 138 -2.71 0.99 -9.88
N PRO A 139 -2.72 2.16 -10.55
CA PRO A 139 -1.54 3.02 -10.69
C PRO A 139 -1.29 3.83 -9.43
N ALA A 140 -0.15 4.51 -9.36
CA ALA A 140 0.17 5.60 -8.45
C ALA A 140 -0.13 5.32 -6.96
N GLU A 141 0.22 4.11 -6.49
CA GLU A 141 0.11 3.75 -5.07
C GLU A 141 1.14 4.50 -4.24
N GLU A 142 2.39 4.56 -4.68
CA GLU A 142 3.55 5.08 -3.94
C GLU A 142 3.44 6.58 -3.58
N ASN A 143 2.60 7.32 -4.27
CA ASN A 143 2.28 8.71 -3.93
C ASN A 143 0.89 8.86 -3.28
N GLY A 144 0.16 7.76 -3.04
CA GLY A 144 -1.15 7.71 -2.39
C GLY A 144 -2.29 8.32 -3.20
N SER A 145 -2.14 8.46 -4.52
CA SER A 145 -3.15 9.14 -5.36
C SER A 145 -3.97 8.20 -6.26
N GLY A 146 -3.47 6.99 -6.51
CA GLY A 146 -4.02 6.13 -7.56
C GLY A 146 -5.43 5.62 -7.27
N ALA A 147 -5.68 5.12 -6.07
CA ALA A 147 -7.02 4.66 -5.69
C ALA A 147 -8.04 5.81 -5.77
N LEU A 148 -7.70 7.00 -5.28
CA LEU A 148 -8.58 8.18 -5.36
C LEU A 148 -8.80 8.61 -6.81
N ALA A 149 -7.76 8.62 -7.64
CA ALA A 149 -7.89 8.98 -9.05
C ALA A 149 -8.83 8.01 -9.80
N MET A 150 -8.74 6.69 -9.52
CA MET A 150 -9.68 5.72 -10.09
C MET A 150 -11.12 5.95 -9.62
N LEU A 151 -11.30 6.28 -8.33
CA LEU A 151 -12.62 6.58 -7.76
C LEU A 151 -13.22 7.86 -8.35
N ASP A 152 -12.41 8.92 -8.49
CA ASP A 152 -12.82 10.20 -9.08
C ASP A 152 -13.19 10.06 -10.56
N ASP A 153 -12.54 9.13 -11.28
CA ASP A 153 -12.90 8.76 -12.67
C ASP A 153 -14.10 7.81 -12.77
N GLY A 154 -14.79 7.58 -11.66
CA GLY A 154 -16.06 6.85 -11.62
C GLY A 154 -15.95 5.34 -11.55
N LEU A 155 -14.88 4.78 -11.01
CA LEU A 155 -14.66 3.33 -10.83
C LEU A 155 -15.92 2.64 -10.29
N VAL A 156 -16.54 3.19 -9.23
CA VAL A 156 -17.73 2.60 -8.56
C VAL A 156 -18.90 2.38 -9.51
N GLY A 157 -19.08 3.26 -10.51
CA GLY A 157 -20.15 3.15 -11.50
C GLY A 157 -19.78 2.32 -12.74
N ARG A 158 -18.53 1.93 -12.88
CA ARG A 158 -18.00 1.22 -14.07
C ARG A 158 -17.82 -0.28 -13.84
N ILE A 159 -17.91 -0.74 -12.59
CA ILE A 159 -17.74 -2.15 -12.20
C ILE A 159 -18.96 -2.65 -11.40
N PRO A 160 -19.25 -3.94 -11.43
CA PRO A 160 -20.21 -4.54 -10.49
C PRO A 160 -19.80 -4.24 -9.05
N ARG A 161 -20.79 -4.07 -8.16
CA ARG A 161 -20.51 -3.83 -6.73
C ARG A 161 -19.84 -5.05 -6.12
N PRO A 162 -18.60 -4.93 -5.59
CA PRO A 162 -17.96 -6.04 -4.90
C PRO A 162 -18.61 -6.31 -3.54
N ASP A 163 -18.67 -7.58 -3.16
CA ASP A 163 -19.04 -8.06 -1.83
C ASP A 163 -17.82 -8.14 -0.91
N VAL A 164 -16.64 -8.38 -1.50
CA VAL A 164 -15.36 -8.46 -0.77
C VAL A 164 -14.22 -7.83 -1.58
N PHE A 165 -13.31 -7.20 -0.86
CA PHE A 165 -12.16 -6.48 -1.41
C PHE A 165 -10.87 -7.10 -0.86
N LEU A 166 -10.02 -7.57 -1.74
CA LEU A 166 -8.80 -8.30 -1.43
C LEU A 166 -7.58 -7.56 -2.00
N ALA A 167 -6.47 -7.63 -1.28
CA ALA A 167 -5.17 -7.20 -1.78
C ALA A 167 -4.04 -7.95 -1.09
N GLN A 168 -2.88 -8.02 -1.74
CA GLN A 168 -1.67 -8.61 -1.18
C GLN A 168 -0.45 -7.76 -1.48
N HIS A 169 0.58 -7.92 -0.65
CA HIS A 169 1.86 -7.24 -0.85
C HIS A 169 3.02 -8.15 -0.49
N ILE A 170 4.11 -8.10 -1.25
CA ILE A 170 5.33 -8.83 -0.89
C ILE A 170 6.18 -8.01 0.10
N ILE A 171 6.74 -8.71 1.07
CA ILE A 171 7.56 -8.12 2.13
C ILE A 171 8.82 -8.95 2.38
N PRO A 172 9.85 -8.38 3.01
CA PRO A 172 10.95 -9.17 3.55
C PRO A 172 10.42 -10.24 4.52
N GLY A 173 10.65 -11.48 4.18
CA GLY A 173 10.21 -12.68 4.87
C GLY A 173 10.60 -13.92 4.07
N PRO A 174 10.58 -15.12 4.64
CA PRO A 174 10.91 -16.34 3.90
C PRO A 174 10.03 -16.47 2.66
N ALA A 175 10.62 -16.57 1.47
CA ALA A 175 9.89 -16.70 0.22
C ALA A 175 8.94 -17.90 0.26
N GLY A 176 7.69 -17.69 -0.19
CA GLY A 176 6.66 -18.72 -0.14
C GLY A 176 5.83 -18.76 1.15
N THR A 177 6.10 -17.89 2.13
CA THR A 177 5.30 -17.77 3.36
C THR A 177 4.21 -16.71 3.19
N VAL A 178 3.01 -16.97 3.68
CA VAL A 178 1.87 -16.04 3.69
C VAL A 178 1.59 -15.57 5.11
N PHE A 179 1.44 -14.27 5.31
CA PHE A 179 1.17 -13.66 6.61
C PHE A 179 -0.17 -12.93 6.55
N SER A 180 -1.08 -13.28 7.44
CA SER A 180 -2.41 -12.64 7.52
C SER A 180 -2.86 -12.47 8.96
N LYS A 181 -3.74 -11.51 9.22
CA LYS A 181 -4.35 -11.26 10.53
C LYS A 181 -5.69 -10.55 10.37
N GLU A 182 -6.53 -10.61 11.37
CA GLU A 182 -7.67 -9.70 11.51
C GLU A 182 -7.25 -8.37 12.13
N GLY A 183 -8.08 -7.35 11.94
CA GLY A 183 -7.85 -6.04 12.54
C GLY A 183 -6.79 -5.20 11.82
N PRO A 184 -6.26 -4.17 12.49
CA PRO A 184 -5.29 -3.25 11.89
C PRO A 184 -4.05 -3.98 11.38
N THR A 185 -3.68 -3.73 10.13
CA THR A 185 -2.59 -4.42 9.43
C THR A 185 -1.53 -3.43 8.94
N LEU A 186 -1.96 -2.29 8.34
CA LEU A 186 -1.09 -1.17 7.98
C LEU A 186 -1.58 0.12 8.64
N ALA A 187 -0.63 0.97 8.99
CA ALA A 187 -0.93 2.23 9.65
C ALA A 187 -1.66 3.21 8.73
N GLY A 188 -2.61 3.95 9.28
CA GLY A 188 -3.07 5.18 8.66
C GLY A 188 -1.96 6.24 8.69
N SER A 189 -1.94 7.11 7.69
CA SER A 189 -0.94 8.17 7.53
C SER A 189 -1.60 9.51 7.28
N ASP A 190 -1.10 10.56 7.95
CA ASP A 190 -1.38 11.95 7.62
C ASP A 190 -0.06 12.69 7.38
N SER A 191 -0.02 13.52 6.35
CA SER A 191 1.04 14.49 6.12
C SER A 191 0.49 15.89 6.30
N ILE A 192 1.09 16.64 7.22
CA ILE A 192 0.62 17.96 7.67
C ILE A 192 1.68 19.00 7.38
N GLU A 193 1.35 19.97 6.56
CA GLU A 193 2.17 21.16 6.35
C GLU A 193 1.71 22.29 7.28
N ILE A 194 2.65 22.89 7.97
CA ILE A 194 2.43 23.98 8.89
C ILE A 194 3.31 25.16 8.45
N ILE A 195 2.69 26.33 8.21
CA ILE A 195 3.41 27.56 7.93
C ILE A 195 3.16 28.54 9.07
N VAL A 196 4.25 28.94 9.72
CA VAL A 196 4.26 30.00 10.76
C VAL A 196 4.54 31.33 10.10
N HIS A 197 3.58 32.24 10.18
CA HIS A 197 3.70 33.59 9.63
C HIS A 197 4.26 34.55 10.67
N GLY A 198 5.51 34.98 10.48
CA GLY A 198 6.18 35.90 11.33
C GLY A 198 6.28 37.32 10.73
N ARG A 199 7.25 38.08 11.23
CA ARG A 199 7.63 39.38 10.68
C ARG A 199 9.13 39.49 10.56
N SER A 200 9.62 39.70 9.33
CA SER A 200 11.03 39.80 9.00
C SER A 200 11.66 41.06 9.63
N ALA A 201 12.93 40.94 9.99
CA ALA A 201 13.76 42.10 10.45
C ALA A 201 15.25 41.82 10.24
N HIS A 202 16.06 42.88 10.42
CA HIS A 202 17.50 42.70 10.45
C HIS A 202 17.92 41.87 11.66
N GLY A 203 18.82 40.91 11.50
CA GLY A 203 19.24 39.97 12.54
C GLY A 203 19.79 40.64 13.82
N SER A 204 20.31 41.89 13.73
CA SER A 204 20.75 42.64 14.89
C SER A 204 19.62 43.41 15.63
N MET A 205 18.38 43.37 15.09
CA MET A 205 17.22 44.06 15.67
C MET A 205 16.04 43.09 15.91
N PRO A 206 16.26 41.98 16.65
CA PRO A 206 15.25 40.94 16.83
C PRO A 206 13.98 41.42 17.53
N HIS A 207 14.06 42.50 18.34
CA HIS A 207 12.92 43.11 19.02
C HIS A 207 11.90 43.74 18.05
N THR A 208 12.27 43.94 16.78
CA THR A 208 11.37 44.46 15.74
C THR A 208 10.72 43.34 14.91
N ALA A 209 11.20 42.10 15.08
CA ALA A 209 10.69 40.91 14.40
C ALA A 209 9.54 40.23 15.17
N ILE A 210 8.87 39.34 14.50
CA ILE A 210 8.22 38.15 15.06
C ILE A 210 8.96 37.00 14.41
N ASP A 211 9.82 36.32 15.14
CA ASP A 211 10.76 35.35 14.57
C ASP A 211 10.12 33.97 14.37
N PRO A 212 9.74 33.61 13.14
CA PRO A 212 9.09 32.32 12.87
C PRO A 212 10.08 31.17 13.00
N THR A 213 11.41 31.40 12.89
CA THR A 213 12.43 30.37 13.09
C THR A 213 12.40 29.86 14.54
N TYR A 214 12.36 30.81 15.49
CA TYR A 214 12.25 30.48 16.92
C TYR A 214 10.94 29.75 17.22
N VAL A 215 9.81 30.27 16.71
CA VAL A 215 8.47 29.64 16.92
C VAL A 215 8.42 28.22 16.36
N ALA A 216 8.92 28.03 15.14
CA ALA A 216 8.96 26.70 14.50
C ALA A 216 9.81 25.71 15.30
N ALA A 217 10.97 26.14 15.81
CA ALA A 217 11.81 25.33 16.69
C ALA A 217 11.06 24.92 17.97
N MET A 218 10.33 25.85 18.61
CA MET A 218 9.52 25.54 19.80
C MET A 218 8.36 24.60 19.50
N ILE A 219 7.69 24.76 18.36
CA ILE A 219 6.66 23.82 17.88
C ILE A 219 7.27 22.41 17.76
N VAL A 220 8.40 22.24 17.06
CA VAL A 220 9.05 20.95 16.87
C VAL A 220 9.38 20.29 18.22
N VAL A 221 9.95 21.05 19.16
CA VAL A 221 10.26 20.55 20.51
C VAL A 221 8.98 20.12 21.24
N ARG A 222 7.91 20.92 21.18
CA ARG A 222 6.66 20.64 21.87
C ARG A 222 5.92 19.44 21.28
N LEU A 223 5.94 19.26 19.95
CA LEU A 223 5.32 18.13 19.27
C LEU A 223 5.86 16.79 19.78
N GLN A 224 7.16 16.71 20.17
CA GLN A 224 7.73 15.48 20.72
C GLN A 224 7.04 15.01 21.99
N GLY A 225 6.40 15.90 22.73
CA GLY A 225 5.69 15.58 23.97
C GLY A 225 4.31 14.96 23.74
N ILE A 226 3.69 15.11 22.58
CA ILE A 226 2.29 14.67 22.35
C ILE A 226 2.19 13.15 22.50
N VAL A 227 2.98 12.39 21.75
CA VAL A 227 2.93 10.93 21.78
C VAL A 227 3.22 10.38 23.18
N GLY A 228 4.24 10.95 23.87
CA GLY A 228 4.64 10.45 25.17
C GLY A 228 3.79 10.94 26.36
N ARG A 229 2.87 11.89 26.19
CA ARG A 229 2.11 12.51 27.28
C ARG A 229 0.60 12.58 27.07
N GLU A 230 0.12 12.46 25.84
CA GLU A 230 -1.30 12.64 25.51
C GLU A 230 -1.92 11.43 24.81
N ILE A 231 -1.09 10.53 24.26
CA ILE A 231 -1.52 9.26 23.71
C ILE A 231 -1.34 8.19 24.78
N PRO A 232 -2.35 7.31 25.03
CA PRO A 232 -2.21 6.21 25.97
C PRO A 232 -1.02 5.31 25.62
N PRO A 233 -0.24 4.82 26.58
CA PRO A 233 0.90 3.93 26.31
C PRO A 233 0.55 2.61 25.62
N SER A 234 -0.72 2.20 25.67
CA SER A 234 -1.25 1.02 24.98
C SER A 234 -1.55 1.29 23.50
N GLU A 235 -1.55 2.54 23.09
CA GLU A 235 -1.91 2.96 21.74
C GLU A 235 -0.68 3.32 20.91
N PHE A 236 -0.71 2.96 19.64
CA PHE A 236 0.37 3.29 18.72
C PHE A 236 0.14 4.67 18.09
N ALA A 237 1.14 5.51 18.15
CA ALA A 237 1.19 6.77 17.39
C ALA A 237 2.63 7.16 17.09
N VAL A 238 2.84 7.72 15.90
CA VAL A 238 4.11 8.36 15.48
C VAL A 238 3.79 9.75 14.97
N ALA A 239 4.61 10.74 15.35
CA ALA A 239 4.62 12.07 14.77
C ALA A 239 6.08 12.47 14.50
N SER A 240 6.47 12.44 13.24
CA SER A 240 7.83 12.74 12.80
C SER A 240 7.87 14.04 12.01
N VAL A 241 8.75 14.96 12.40
CA VAL A 241 9.02 16.17 11.63
C VAL A 241 10.06 15.85 10.56
N GLY A 242 9.61 15.79 9.30
CA GLY A 242 10.46 15.49 8.14
C GLY A 242 11.08 16.74 7.52
N THR A 243 10.46 17.92 7.72
CA THR A 243 10.94 19.18 7.15
C THR A 243 10.84 20.29 8.18
N LEU A 244 11.88 21.10 8.27
CA LEU A 244 11.91 22.37 8.99
C LEU A 244 12.74 23.36 8.18
N GLU A 245 12.09 24.36 7.62
CA GLU A 245 12.69 25.35 6.72
C GLU A 245 12.39 26.76 7.23
N ALA A 246 13.44 27.60 7.37
CA ALA A 246 13.29 28.99 7.75
C ALA A 246 14.51 29.80 7.32
N GLY A 247 14.28 30.89 6.57
CA GLY A 247 15.30 31.86 6.18
C GLY A 247 16.37 31.33 5.23
N HIS A 248 17.15 32.28 4.67
CA HIS A 248 18.21 31.98 3.69
C HIS A 248 19.47 32.83 3.90
N SER A 249 19.46 33.72 4.91
CA SER A 249 20.56 34.65 5.15
C SER A 249 20.91 34.72 6.65
N ASN A 250 22.18 34.83 6.94
CA ASN A 250 22.70 34.84 8.30
C ASN A 250 22.35 36.12 9.10
N ASN A 251 21.94 37.21 8.43
CA ASN A 251 21.67 38.52 9.04
C ASN A 251 20.22 38.99 8.86
N ILE A 252 19.30 38.11 8.41
CA ILE A 252 17.88 38.40 8.22
C ILE A 252 17.05 37.39 9.01
N ILE A 253 16.19 37.86 9.90
CA ILE A 253 15.11 37.07 10.47
C ILE A 253 14.04 36.94 9.40
N PRO A 254 13.63 35.70 9.00
CA PRO A 254 12.67 35.49 7.92
C PRO A 254 11.26 35.95 8.29
N GLY A 255 10.39 36.03 7.28
CA GLY A 255 8.97 36.36 7.48
C GLY A 255 8.09 35.14 7.72
N GLU A 256 8.60 33.95 7.42
CA GLU A 256 7.86 32.67 7.60
C GLU A 256 8.81 31.50 7.88
N ALA A 257 8.25 30.44 8.46
CA ALA A 257 8.88 29.15 8.61
C ALA A 257 7.89 28.04 8.23
N ARG A 258 8.41 26.97 7.64
CA ARG A 258 7.65 25.81 7.17
C ARG A 258 8.06 24.55 7.93
N ILE A 259 7.08 23.81 8.42
CA ILE A 259 7.25 22.49 9.07
C ILE A 259 6.41 21.49 8.32
N VAL A 260 6.92 20.27 8.09
CA VAL A 260 6.12 19.16 7.60
C VAL A 260 6.21 18.00 8.57
N VAL A 261 5.06 17.52 9.01
CA VAL A 261 4.90 16.42 9.97
C VAL A 261 4.26 15.23 9.26
N ASN A 262 4.80 14.03 9.45
CA ASN A 262 4.17 12.78 9.08
C ASN A 262 3.69 12.05 10.34
N CYS A 263 2.43 11.65 10.34
CA CYS A 263 1.77 10.95 11.43
C CYS A 263 1.42 9.53 11.01
N ARG A 264 1.49 8.57 11.97
CA ARG A 264 1.06 7.18 11.78
C ARG A 264 0.26 6.72 12.99
N THR A 265 -0.85 6.01 12.73
CA THR A 265 -1.71 5.44 13.78
C THR A 265 -2.39 4.16 13.29
N TYR A 266 -2.84 3.29 14.24
CA TYR A 266 -3.64 2.11 13.93
C TYR A 266 -5.10 2.24 14.39
N ASP A 267 -5.49 3.41 14.91
CA ASP A 267 -6.83 3.68 15.42
C ASP A 267 -7.28 5.10 15.05
N GLU A 268 -8.52 5.24 14.59
CA GLU A 268 -9.04 6.53 14.11
C GLU A 268 -9.20 7.53 15.26
N SER A 269 -9.57 7.08 16.45
CA SER A 269 -9.70 7.97 17.61
C SER A 269 -8.35 8.48 18.11
N VAL A 270 -7.31 7.67 17.98
CA VAL A 270 -5.92 8.07 18.25
C VAL A 270 -5.46 9.08 17.21
N ARG A 271 -5.78 8.86 15.93
CA ARG A 271 -5.49 9.78 14.82
C ARG A 271 -6.12 11.15 15.07
N GLU A 272 -7.42 11.20 15.37
CA GLU A 272 -8.14 12.44 15.68
C GLU A 272 -7.51 13.19 16.88
N ARG A 273 -7.18 12.46 17.95
CA ARG A 273 -6.53 13.02 19.14
C ARG A 273 -5.15 13.59 18.82
N LEU A 274 -4.34 12.84 18.04
CA LEU A 274 -3.00 13.28 17.64
C LEU A 274 -3.07 14.55 16.79
N ASN A 275 -3.93 14.59 15.79
CA ASN A 275 -4.10 15.73 14.90
C ASN A 275 -4.60 16.97 15.65
N ALA A 276 -5.60 16.82 16.54
CA ALA A 276 -6.09 17.90 17.38
C ALA A 276 -5.02 18.43 18.32
N ALA A 277 -4.16 17.57 18.87
CA ALA A 277 -3.06 17.97 19.72
C ALA A 277 -1.98 18.76 18.96
N ILE A 278 -1.65 18.32 17.72
CA ILE A 278 -0.72 19.03 16.83
C ILE A 278 -1.23 20.44 16.54
N GLU A 279 -2.48 20.58 16.10
CA GLU A 279 -3.08 21.89 15.80
C GLU A 279 -3.09 22.81 17.04
N ARG A 280 -3.46 22.28 18.19
CA ARG A 280 -3.46 23.03 19.46
C ARG A 280 -2.08 23.51 19.82
N VAL A 281 -1.05 22.66 19.70
CA VAL A 281 0.35 23.02 20.00
C VAL A 281 0.81 24.13 19.07
N VAL A 282 0.56 23.99 17.76
CA VAL A 282 0.94 25.00 16.76
C VAL A 282 0.34 26.35 17.09
N ARG A 283 -0.96 26.43 17.33
CA ARG A 283 -1.66 27.68 17.67
C ARG A 283 -1.17 28.26 19.01
N ALA A 284 -0.93 27.40 20.00
CA ALA A 284 -0.46 27.84 21.33
C ALA A 284 0.95 28.41 21.27
N GLU A 285 1.90 27.81 20.55
CA GLU A 285 3.27 28.31 20.43
C GLU A 285 3.31 29.62 19.60
N CYS A 286 2.47 29.73 18.56
CA CYS A 286 2.28 30.97 17.83
C CYS A 286 1.79 32.10 18.77
N ALA A 287 0.75 31.85 19.54
CA ALA A 287 0.18 32.82 20.48
C ALA A 287 1.17 33.20 21.57
N ALA A 288 1.89 32.24 22.15
CA ALA A 288 2.92 32.48 23.19
C ALA A 288 4.08 33.33 22.70
N SER A 289 4.36 33.29 21.40
CA SER A 289 5.45 34.05 20.76
C SER A 289 4.98 35.38 20.14
N GLY A 290 3.72 35.76 20.33
CA GLY A 290 3.16 37.01 19.82
C GLY A 290 2.91 37.02 18.31
N VAL A 291 2.81 35.85 17.69
CA VAL A 291 2.36 35.74 16.29
C VAL A 291 0.90 36.14 16.21
N THR A 292 0.59 37.12 15.37
CA THR A 292 -0.76 37.68 15.23
C THR A 292 -1.55 37.08 14.06
N ALA A 293 -0.85 36.53 13.08
CA ALA A 293 -1.47 35.83 11.95
C ALA A 293 -1.75 34.39 12.33
N GLU A 294 -2.91 33.83 11.91
CA GLU A 294 -3.19 32.41 12.05
C GLU A 294 -2.13 31.59 11.29
N PRO A 295 -1.56 30.54 11.90
CA PRO A 295 -0.71 29.59 11.16
C PRO A 295 -1.54 28.87 10.08
N THR A 296 -0.93 28.66 8.93
CA THR A 296 -1.55 27.79 7.91
C THR A 296 -1.27 26.35 8.28
N ILE A 297 -2.32 25.54 8.42
CA ILE A 297 -2.22 24.10 8.67
C ILE A 297 -2.96 23.40 7.55
N ARG A 298 -2.24 22.59 6.76
CA ARG A 298 -2.77 21.93 5.58
C ARG A 298 -2.45 20.43 5.62
N TYR A 299 -3.50 19.60 5.60
CA TYR A 299 -3.36 18.17 5.35
C TYR A 299 -3.28 17.98 3.84
N PHE A 300 -2.20 17.38 3.34
CA PHE A 300 -1.97 17.27 1.89
C PHE A 300 -1.84 15.82 1.40
N ALA A 301 -1.63 14.86 2.27
CA ALA A 301 -1.70 13.44 1.97
C ALA A 301 -2.33 12.69 3.15
N HIS A 302 -3.21 11.77 2.84
CA HIS A 302 -3.89 10.92 3.80
C HIS A 302 -4.05 9.51 3.23
N ALA A 303 -3.64 8.51 4.02
CA ALA A 303 -3.97 7.11 3.76
C ALA A 303 -4.77 6.57 4.95
N PRO A 304 -5.93 5.94 4.72
CA PRO A 304 -6.70 5.31 5.78
C PRO A 304 -5.93 4.16 6.43
N ILE A 305 -6.36 3.75 7.63
CA ILE A 305 -5.87 2.53 8.26
C ILE A 305 -6.34 1.33 7.44
N THR A 306 -5.40 0.44 7.08
CA THR A 306 -5.77 -0.86 6.50
C THR A 306 -6.17 -1.78 7.65
N ASN A 307 -7.48 -2.00 7.76
CA ASN A 307 -8.09 -2.76 8.84
C ASN A 307 -8.84 -3.96 8.25
N ASN A 308 -8.31 -5.16 8.50
CA ASN A 308 -8.86 -6.39 7.98
C ASN A 308 -10.14 -6.79 8.69
N SER A 309 -11.17 -7.15 7.92
CA SER A 309 -12.42 -7.69 8.43
C SER A 309 -12.20 -9.04 9.12
N ALA A 310 -12.71 -9.19 10.33
CA ALA A 310 -12.68 -10.47 11.05
C ALA A 310 -13.47 -11.56 10.30
N GLU A 311 -14.58 -11.21 9.65
CA GLU A 311 -15.40 -12.15 8.87
C GLU A 311 -14.64 -12.64 7.63
N VAL A 312 -14.04 -11.72 6.86
CA VAL A 312 -13.27 -12.07 5.66
C VAL A 312 -12.02 -12.88 6.05
N PHE A 313 -11.33 -12.47 7.13
CA PHE A 313 -10.19 -13.22 7.66
C PHE A 313 -10.58 -14.65 8.08
N ALA A 314 -11.67 -14.81 8.84
CA ALA A 314 -12.14 -16.12 9.28
C ALA A 314 -12.54 -17.04 8.10
N ARG A 315 -12.92 -16.48 6.96
CA ARG A 315 -13.24 -17.24 5.75
C ARG A 315 -12.01 -17.60 4.94
N VAL A 316 -11.04 -16.70 4.79
CA VAL A 316 -9.87 -16.89 3.91
C VAL A 316 -8.71 -17.61 4.63
N ARG A 317 -8.50 -17.35 5.92
CA ARG A 317 -7.35 -17.91 6.67
C ARG A 317 -7.31 -19.44 6.65
N PRO A 318 -8.42 -20.20 6.80
CA PRO A 318 -8.39 -21.65 6.69
C PRO A 318 -7.92 -22.17 5.33
N GLU A 319 -8.18 -21.44 4.25
CA GLU A 319 -7.68 -21.78 2.91
C GLU A 319 -6.16 -21.62 2.84
N PHE A 320 -5.62 -20.54 3.42
CA PHE A 320 -4.17 -20.35 3.53
C PHE A 320 -3.53 -21.45 4.40
N ASP A 321 -4.12 -21.76 5.55
CA ASP A 321 -3.62 -22.82 6.43
C ASP A 321 -3.64 -24.20 5.75
N SER A 322 -4.65 -24.48 4.93
CA SER A 322 -4.76 -25.72 4.17
C SER A 322 -3.67 -25.88 3.11
N VAL A 323 -3.34 -24.79 2.41
CA VAL A 323 -2.40 -24.82 1.27
C VAL A 323 -0.95 -24.63 1.74
N PHE A 324 -0.72 -23.66 2.61
CA PHE A 324 0.64 -23.29 3.02
C PHE A 324 1.12 -24.02 4.28
N GLY A 325 0.21 -24.65 5.03
CA GLY A 325 0.57 -25.33 6.28
C GLY A 325 1.36 -24.43 7.24
N ALA A 326 2.57 -24.82 7.60
CA ALA A 326 3.44 -24.01 8.46
C ALA A 326 3.89 -22.68 7.82
N GLY A 327 3.74 -22.52 6.51
CA GLY A 327 3.98 -21.27 5.78
C GLY A 327 2.84 -20.27 5.90
N SER A 328 1.66 -20.64 6.44
CA SER A 328 0.60 -19.71 6.79
C SER A 328 0.82 -19.22 8.21
N GLN A 329 1.13 -17.95 8.40
CA GLN A 329 1.53 -17.37 9.67
C GLN A 329 0.72 -16.12 10.00
N ASP A 330 0.74 -15.73 11.27
CA ASP A 330 0.13 -14.48 11.71
C ASP A 330 0.99 -13.29 11.28
N ALA A 331 0.36 -12.30 10.67
CA ALA A 331 1.01 -11.04 10.36
C ALA A 331 1.20 -10.20 11.64
N ARG A 332 2.25 -9.39 11.65
CA ARG A 332 2.37 -8.25 12.57
C ARG A 332 1.79 -6.99 11.93
N GLU A 333 1.50 -5.98 12.73
CA GLU A 333 1.21 -4.65 12.22
C GLU A 333 2.47 -4.05 11.56
N TRP A 334 2.28 -3.40 10.40
CA TRP A 334 3.33 -2.66 9.70
C TRP A 334 3.03 -1.17 9.73
N THR A 335 4.06 -0.38 9.96
CA THR A 335 3.95 1.08 10.02
C THR A 335 3.88 1.76 8.65
N ALA A 336 4.02 0.99 7.56
CA ALA A 336 3.72 1.43 6.21
C ALA A 336 2.22 1.79 6.09
N SER A 337 1.86 2.58 5.11
CA SER A 337 0.49 2.92 4.75
C SER A 337 0.20 2.53 3.32
N GLU A 338 -1.08 2.46 2.97
CA GLU A 338 -1.59 1.91 1.72
C GLU A 338 -2.84 2.68 1.30
N ASP A 339 -2.99 2.97 0.01
CA ASP A 339 -4.15 3.70 -0.49
C ASP A 339 -5.30 2.80 -1.00
N PHE A 340 -5.07 1.49 -1.15
CA PHE A 340 -6.08 0.48 -1.50
C PHE A 340 -7.37 0.63 -0.69
N THR A 341 -7.24 0.91 0.61
CA THR A 341 -8.38 1.02 1.54
C THR A 341 -9.38 2.12 1.15
N ASN A 342 -8.99 3.09 0.30
CA ASN A 342 -9.92 4.06 -0.25
C ASN A 342 -10.98 3.40 -1.14
N ILE A 343 -10.65 2.31 -1.85
CA ILE A 343 -11.58 1.62 -2.74
C ILE A 343 -12.76 0.99 -1.97
N PRO A 344 -12.56 0.09 -0.97
CA PRO A 344 -13.67 -0.43 -0.19
C PRO A 344 -14.44 0.67 0.56
N ARG A 345 -13.77 1.71 1.06
CA ARG A 345 -14.42 2.83 1.75
C ARG A 345 -15.40 3.60 0.86
N ALA A 346 -15.19 3.64 -0.45
CA ALA A 346 -16.11 4.27 -1.40
C ALA A 346 -17.49 3.58 -1.45
N TYR A 347 -17.59 2.35 -0.95
CA TYR A 347 -18.83 1.59 -0.83
C TYR A 347 -19.50 1.70 0.57
N GLY A 348 -19.01 2.62 1.41
CA GLY A 348 -19.52 2.88 2.76
C GLY A 348 -19.04 1.84 3.79
N ASP A 349 -19.74 1.74 4.93
CA ASP A 349 -19.37 0.85 6.03
C ASP A 349 -19.32 -0.62 5.59
N ALA A 350 -20.28 -1.05 4.79
CA ALA A 350 -20.32 -2.42 4.28
C ALA A 350 -19.07 -2.79 3.44
N GLY A 351 -18.56 -1.86 2.63
CA GLY A 351 -17.33 -2.08 1.87
C GLY A 351 -16.10 -2.06 2.78
N ARG A 352 -16.02 -1.07 3.68
CA ARG A 352 -14.91 -0.96 4.65
C ARG A 352 -14.76 -2.22 5.50
N ASP A 353 -15.86 -2.82 5.91
CA ASP A 353 -15.89 -3.99 6.79
C ASP A 353 -15.83 -5.33 6.01
N SER A 354 -15.55 -5.29 4.70
CA SER A 354 -15.48 -6.45 3.81
C SER A 354 -14.12 -6.55 3.09
N SER A 355 -13.03 -6.16 3.74
CA SER A 355 -11.69 -6.18 3.12
C SER A 355 -10.71 -7.07 3.87
N LEU A 356 -9.76 -7.65 3.12
CA LEU A 356 -8.60 -8.37 3.64
C LEU A 356 -7.35 -8.02 2.84
N TYR A 357 -6.31 -7.64 3.57
CA TYR A 357 -4.97 -7.39 3.05
C TYR A 357 -3.99 -8.36 3.72
N TRP A 358 -3.20 -9.08 2.94
CA TRP A 358 -2.21 -10.01 3.47
C TRP A 358 -0.85 -9.79 2.84
N PHE A 359 0.18 -10.42 3.42
CA PHE A 359 1.55 -10.30 2.96
C PHE A 359 2.10 -11.65 2.50
N VAL A 360 3.08 -11.59 1.59
CA VAL A 360 3.82 -12.75 1.12
C VAL A 360 5.31 -12.49 1.27
N GLY A 361 6.02 -13.41 1.91
CA GLY A 361 7.47 -13.37 2.04
C GLY A 361 8.18 -13.54 0.70
N CYS A 362 9.22 -12.73 0.45
CA CYS A 362 9.91 -12.71 -0.84
C CYS A 362 11.44 -12.87 -0.77
N THR A 363 12.00 -12.98 0.44
CA THR A 363 13.45 -13.16 0.62
C THR A 363 13.83 -14.63 0.44
N PRO A 364 14.94 -14.95 -0.30
CA PRO A 364 15.44 -16.33 -0.36
C PRO A 364 15.54 -16.97 1.02
N VAL A 365 15.00 -18.19 1.16
CA VAL A 365 14.82 -18.83 2.47
C VAL A 365 16.15 -19.03 3.20
N ASP A 366 17.20 -19.44 2.50
CA ASP A 366 18.54 -19.64 3.05
C ASP A 366 19.16 -18.32 3.55
N GLN A 367 18.95 -17.22 2.82
CA GLN A 367 19.38 -15.88 3.23
C GLN A 367 18.62 -15.42 4.49
N TRP A 368 17.30 -15.63 4.52
CA TRP A 368 16.47 -15.28 5.67
C TRP A 368 16.89 -16.08 6.92
N GLU A 369 17.04 -17.41 6.82
CA GLU A 369 17.41 -18.27 7.93
C GLU A 369 18.80 -17.95 8.47
N ALA A 370 19.76 -17.69 7.58
CA ALA A 370 21.12 -17.28 7.97
C ALA A 370 21.10 -15.95 8.76
N ALA A 371 20.34 -14.96 8.28
CA ALA A 371 20.22 -13.67 8.94
C ALA A 371 19.48 -13.77 10.28
N ALA A 372 18.44 -14.60 10.36
CA ALA A 372 17.69 -14.87 11.58
C ALA A 372 18.58 -15.55 12.64
N ALA A 373 19.33 -16.59 12.27
CA ALA A 373 20.26 -17.28 13.15
C ALA A 373 21.37 -16.36 13.66
N ALA A 374 21.81 -15.40 12.84
CA ALA A 374 22.82 -14.40 13.21
C ALA A 374 22.24 -13.20 13.99
N GLY A 375 20.92 -13.06 14.11
CA GLY A 375 20.25 -11.90 14.72
C GLY A 375 20.49 -10.60 13.94
N THR A 376 20.55 -10.68 12.61
CA THR A 376 20.93 -9.55 11.74
C THR A 376 19.85 -9.19 10.71
N LEU A 377 18.63 -9.72 10.83
CA LEU A 377 17.54 -9.51 9.86
C LEU A 377 17.39 -8.05 9.41
N GLU A 378 17.28 -7.14 10.37
CA GLU A 378 17.09 -5.70 10.09
C GLU A 378 18.29 -5.01 9.41
N ARG A 379 19.47 -5.65 9.41
CA ARG A 379 20.70 -5.06 8.87
C ARG A 379 21.17 -5.69 7.59
N THR A 380 20.75 -6.92 7.30
CA THR A 380 21.30 -7.71 6.20
C THR A 380 20.27 -8.10 5.15
N ILE A 381 18.97 -8.08 5.50
CA ILE A 381 17.91 -8.34 4.54
C ILE A 381 17.50 -7.02 3.87
N PRO A 382 17.59 -6.91 2.53
CA PRO A 382 17.09 -5.75 1.81
C PRO A 382 15.58 -5.58 2.06
N VAL A 383 15.19 -4.35 2.35
CA VAL A 383 13.78 -3.99 2.58
C VAL A 383 13.18 -3.30 1.36
N ASN A 384 11.85 -3.26 1.29
CA ASN A 384 11.14 -2.45 0.30
C ASN A 384 11.69 -1.02 0.26
N HIS A 385 11.70 -0.39 -0.91
CA HIS A 385 12.29 0.93 -1.21
C HIS A 385 13.82 0.99 -1.16
N SER A 386 14.49 -0.16 -1.01
CA SER A 386 15.94 -0.26 -1.15
C SER A 386 16.35 -0.61 -2.59
N GLY A 387 17.44 -0.03 -3.10
CA GLY A 387 18.01 -0.40 -4.40
C GLY A 387 18.53 -1.83 -4.49
N GLU A 388 18.66 -2.52 -3.35
CA GLU A 388 19.07 -3.92 -3.26
C GLU A 388 17.87 -4.89 -3.13
N PHE A 389 16.63 -4.37 -3.07
CA PHE A 389 15.42 -5.19 -2.93
C PHE A 389 15.20 -6.02 -4.20
N LEU A 390 15.32 -7.34 -4.08
CA LEU A 390 15.07 -8.27 -5.17
C LEU A 390 14.35 -9.52 -4.65
N PRO A 391 13.09 -9.72 -5.00
CA PRO A 391 12.34 -10.90 -4.62
C PRO A 391 12.93 -12.19 -5.22
N ASP A 392 12.92 -13.29 -4.46
CA ASP A 392 13.10 -14.63 -5.02
C ASP A 392 11.88 -14.98 -5.87
N PHE A 393 12.02 -14.88 -7.17
CA PHE A 393 10.89 -14.90 -8.10
C PHE A 393 10.00 -16.14 -7.95
N SER A 394 10.58 -17.33 -8.16
CA SER A 394 9.76 -18.56 -8.32
C SER A 394 8.91 -18.90 -7.10
N PRO A 395 9.45 -18.95 -5.87
CA PRO A 395 8.62 -19.24 -4.71
C PRO A 395 7.66 -18.09 -4.38
N THR A 396 8.05 -16.84 -4.65
CA THR A 396 7.23 -15.66 -4.35
C THR A 396 6.03 -15.54 -5.30
N VAL A 397 6.25 -15.60 -6.62
CA VAL A 397 5.14 -15.50 -7.59
C VAL A 397 4.16 -16.64 -7.44
N ARG A 398 4.67 -17.86 -7.18
CA ARG A 398 3.83 -19.02 -6.93
C ARG A 398 2.98 -18.82 -5.67
N ALA A 399 3.58 -18.39 -4.56
CA ALA A 399 2.85 -18.13 -3.32
C ALA A 399 1.81 -17.00 -3.48
N CYS A 400 2.17 -15.89 -4.13
CA CYS A 400 1.23 -14.81 -4.43
C CYS A 400 0.05 -15.29 -5.28
N THR A 401 0.32 -16.08 -6.33
CA THR A 401 -0.72 -16.61 -7.23
C THR A 401 -1.64 -17.59 -6.50
N ILE A 402 -1.08 -18.50 -5.70
CA ILE A 402 -1.84 -19.48 -4.91
C ILE A 402 -2.67 -18.78 -3.83
N ALA A 403 -2.10 -17.81 -3.10
CA ALA A 403 -2.82 -17.06 -2.07
C ALA A 403 -3.99 -16.27 -2.69
N ALA A 404 -3.75 -15.61 -3.83
CA ALA A 404 -4.79 -14.93 -4.59
C ALA A 404 -5.92 -15.89 -5.01
N ALA A 405 -5.58 -17.04 -5.59
CA ALA A 405 -6.55 -18.06 -5.96
C ALA A 405 -7.31 -18.59 -4.74
N SER A 406 -6.62 -18.95 -3.66
CA SER A 406 -7.25 -19.44 -2.42
C SER A 406 -8.25 -18.45 -1.85
N ALA A 407 -7.87 -17.16 -1.76
CA ALA A 407 -8.74 -16.12 -1.23
C ALA A 407 -9.98 -15.87 -2.11
N VAL A 408 -9.81 -15.89 -3.45
CA VAL A 408 -10.91 -15.68 -4.40
C VAL A 408 -11.83 -16.90 -4.43
N PHE A 409 -11.27 -18.11 -4.52
CA PHE A 409 -12.07 -19.36 -4.57
C PHE A 409 -12.81 -19.64 -3.25
N ALA A 410 -12.37 -19.09 -2.11
CA ALA A 410 -13.14 -19.11 -0.87
C ALA A 410 -14.56 -18.50 -1.02
N TYR A 411 -14.76 -17.63 -2.02
CA TYR A 411 -16.03 -16.98 -2.30
C TYR A 411 -16.75 -17.51 -3.54
N VAL A 412 -16.03 -17.79 -4.61
CA VAL A 412 -16.60 -18.14 -5.91
C VAL A 412 -16.39 -19.61 -6.28
N GLY A 413 -15.59 -20.38 -5.52
CA GLY A 413 -15.37 -21.80 -5.77
C GLY A 413 -16.65 -22.61 -5.67
N THR A 414 -16.84 -23.60 -6.57
CA THR A 414 -17.97 -24.54 -6.51
C THR A 414 -17.68 -25.68 -5.56
N GLU A 415 -18.73 -26.27 -4.93
CA GLU A 415 -18.57 -27.47 -4.10
C GLU A 415 -17.87 -28.59 -4.89
N GLY A 416 -16.65 -28.93 -4.47
CA GLY A 416 -15.80 -29.93 -5.15
C GLY A 416 -14.55 -29.35 -5.84
N SER A 417 -14.37 -28.01 -5.78
CA SER A 417 -13.12 -27.33 -6.18
C SER A 417 -12.13 -27.27 -5.04
#